data_771c07a6cad000c4e788779ad157ce2e
#
_entry.id   771c07a6cad000c4e788779ad157ce2e
#
_cell.length_a   1.000
_cell.length_b   1.000
_cell.length_c   1.000
_cell.angle_alpha   90.00
_cell.angle_beta   90.00
_cell.angle_gamma   90.00
#
_symmetry.space_group_name_H-M   'P 1'
#
loop_
_entity.id
_entity.type
_entity.pdbx_description
1 polymer ?
#
loop_
_entity_poly.entity_id
_entity_poly.type
_entity_poly.pdbx_seq_one_letter_code
_entity_poly.pdbx_strand_id
1 'polypeptide(L)'
;MRLEVMGAKVDVTVMGEAGRGVLFLHGWGCSAQMMESMQKTLSARMRTAAIDFPGHGKMGKASPPPRPWGVPDYMEMTAAIIRHLGLAPCDIVAHSFGARVAILLASTYPELVGRMVLTGAAGIKKPASGKASTKTKVYKTLRGAMNLMEKTHLFGDLPGKGREALIQKFGSPDYRALTPEMRKTFNQVISLDLTDKLAMVKAPTLLFWGEDDTETPLWMGKKMEEMIPDAALVCESGTGHFAYLERADKFNRILLSFLTEGR
;
A
#
# COMPACT_ATOMS: atom_id res chain seq x y z
N MET A 1 -9.70 8.67 16.35
CA MET A 1 -11.04 8.07 16.41
C MET A 1 -10.99 6.67 15.80
N ARG A 2 -12.01 5.85 16.04
CA ARG A 2 -12.14 4.53 15.40
C ARG A 2 -13.43 4.48 14.61
N LEU A 3 -13.34 4.01 13.38
CA LEU A 3 -14.47 3.80 12.48
C LEU A 3 -14.68 2.30 12.25
N GLU A 4 -15.92 1.91 12.02
CA GLU A 4 -16.25 0.59 11.50
C GLU A 4 -16.72 0.74 10.05
N VAL A 5 -15.97 0.18 9.12
CA VAL A 5 -16.22 0.30 7.68
C VAL A 5 -16.12 -1.07 7.04
N MET A 6 -17.15 -1.51 6.33
CA MET A 6 -17.22 -2.82 5.68
C MET A 6 -16.93 -3.99 6.64
N GLY A 7 -17.35 -3.86 7.92
CA GLY A 7 -17.11 -4.85 8.97
C GLY A 7 -15.66 -4.88 9.51
N ALA A 8 -14.80 -3.96 9.09
CA ALA A 8 -13.46 -3.81 9.60
C ALA A 8 -13.34 -2.59 10.52
N LYS A 9 -12.50 -2.70 11.55
CA LYS A 9 -12.16 -1.57 12.44
C LYS A 9 -10.95 -0.84 11.88
N VAL A 10 -11.08 0.47 11.73
CA VAL A 10 -10.05 1.36 11.18
C VAL A 10 -9.75 2.46 12.19
N ASP A 11 -8.51 2.53 12.66
CA ASP A 11 -8.07 3.65 13.48
C ASP A 11 -7.72 4.83 12.55
N VAL A 12 -8.25 6.02 12.90
CA VAL A 12 -8.06 7.25 12.14
C VAL A 12 -7.51 8.33 13.06
N THR A 13 -6.40 8.92 12.69
CA THR A 13 -5.81 10.07 13.36
C THR A 13 -6.07 11.31 12.53
N VAL A 14 -6.86 12.26 13.04
CA VAL A 14 -7.17 13.53 12.36
C VAL A 14 -6.36 14.64 13.01
N MET A 15 -5.77 15.54 12.19
CA MET A 15 -5.06 16.74 12.62
C MET A 15 -5.43 17.89 11.68
N GLY A 16 -5.40 19.14 12.22
CA GLY A 16 -5.83 20.33 11.47
C GLY A 16 -7.35 20.43 11.38
N GLU A 17 -7.86 21.66 11.37
CA GLU A 17 -9.31 21.92 11.46
C GLU A 17 -9.89 22.46 10.15
N ALA A 18 -9.07 23.08 9.32
CA ALA A 18 -9.51 23.81 8.13
C ALA A 18 -8.66 23.48 6.91
N GLY A 19 -9.12 23.97 5.75
CA GLY A 19 -8.43 23.78 4.49
C GLY A 19 -8.83 22.51 3.76
N ARG A 20 -8.10 22.21 2.67
CA ARG A 20 -8.36 21.03 1.85
C ARG A 20 -8.00 19.76 2.60
N GLY A 21 -8.77 18.69 2.39
CA GLY A 21 -8.54 17.40 2.99
C GLY A 21 -7.29 16.70 2.46
N VAL A 22 -6.52 16.06 3.33
CA VAL A 22 -5.39 15.19 2.96
C VAL A 22 -5.54 13.85 3.67
N LEU A 23 -5.46 12.75 2.93
CA LEU A 23 -5.50 11.40 3.47
C LEU A 23 -4.14 10.72 3.32
N PHE A 24 -3.66 10.13 4.42
CA PHE A 24 -2.40 9.39 4.45
C PHE A 24 -2.64 7.88 4.49
N LEU A 25 -1.99 7.15 3.58
CA LEU A 25 -2.10 5.71 3.38
C LEU A 25 -0.73 5.05 3.51
N HIS A 26 -0.51 4.31 4.59
CA HIS A 26 0.77 3.67 4.88
C HIS A 26 1.04 2.41 4.05
N GLY A 27 2.29 1.91 4.08
CA GLY A 27 2.72 0.67 3.43
C GLY A 27 2.28 -0.61 4.16
N TRP A 28 2.44 -1.76 3.51
CA TRP A 28 2.18 -3.06 4.14
C TRP A 28 3.11 -3.28 5.35
N GLY A 29 2.55 -3.75 6.46
CA GLY A 29 3.29 -3.94 7.71
C GLY A 29 3.62 -2.65 8.48
N CYS A 30 3.27 -1.49 7.93
CA CYS A 30 3.46 -0.17 8.53
C CYS A 30 2.25 0.28 9.37
N SER A 31 2.23 1.55 9.73
CA SER A 31 1.14 2.20 10.46
C SER A 31 1.02 3.68 10.10
N ALA A 32 -0.10 4.30 10.46
CA ALA A 32 -0.32 5.74 10.36
C ALA A 32 0.77 6.55 11.10
N GLN A 33 1.38 5.99 12.15
CA GLN A 33 2.46 6.65 12.88
C GLN A 33 3.67 6.97 12.01
N MET A 34 3.97 6.14 11.00
CA MET A 34 5.07 6.41 10.06
C MET A 34 4.80 7.64 9.16
N MET A 35 3.54 8.07 9.08
CA MET A 35 3.11 9.26 8.32
C MET A 35 3.01 10.52 9.20
N GLU A 36 3.26 10.41 10.52
CA GLU A 36 2.98 11.47 11.49
C GLU A 36 3.75 12.77 11.22
N SER A 37 5.02 12.69 10.82
CA SER A 37 5.83 13.88 10.48
C SER A 37 5.22 14.68 9.34
N MET A 38 4.80 14.01 8.27
CA MET A 38 4.13 14.62 7.13
C MET A 38 2.77 15.19 7.53
N GLN A 39 2.00 14.43 8.30
CA GLN A 39 0.71 14.85 8.79
C GLN A 39 0.81 16.13 9.63
N LYS A 40 1.78 16.21 10.56
CA LYS A 40 2.05 17.41 11.35
C LYS A 40 2.45 18.59 10.48
N THR A 41 3.31 18.37 9.48
CA THR A 41 3.75 19.43 8.56
C THR A 41 2.57 20.07 7.81
N LEU A 42 1.63 19.26 7.35
CA LEU A 42 0.46 19.75 6.60
C LEU A 42 -0.67 20.26 7.48
N SER A 43 -0.80 19.77 8.71
CA SER A 43 -1.94 20.07 9.59
C SER A 43 -2.05 21.53 10.00
N ALA A 44 -0.98 22.31 9.87
CA ALA A 44 -1.01 23.76 10.06
C ALA A 44 -1.85 24.52 9.01
N ARG A 45 -2.10 23.92 7.84
CA ARG A 45 -2.78 24.56 6.70
C ARG A 45 -3.89 23.72 6.10
N MET A 46 -3.97 22.45 6.44
CA MET A 46 -4.86 21.46 5.82
C MET A 46 -5.50 20.58 6.89
N ARG A 47 -6.70 20.09 6.61
CA ARG A 47 -7.34 19.06 7.41
C ARG A 47 -6.82 17.70 6.98
N THR A 48 -6.10 17.02 7.84
CA THR A 48 -5.39 15.79 7.54
C THR A 48 -5.97 14.59 8.27
N ALA A 49 -6.03 13.44 7.63
CA ALA A 49 -6.38 12.17 8.23
C ALA A 49 -5.35 11.10 7.88
N ALA A 50 -4.89 10.32 8.85
CA ALA A 50 -4.04 9.16 8.63
C ALA A 50 -4.77 7.92 9.14
N ILE A 51 -4.82 6.86 8.36
CA ILE A 51 -5.54 5.63 8.69
C ILE A 51 -4.58 4.49 8.95
N ASP A 52 -4.91 3.63 9.92
CA ASP A 52 -4.32 2.29 10.02
C ASP A 52 -5.19 1.31 9.24
N PHE A 53 -4.63 0.71 8.20
CA PHE A 53 -5.33 -0.32 7.44
C PHE A 53 -5.66 -1.54 8.31
N PRO A 54 -6.81 -2.21 8.14
CA PRO A 54 -7.15 -3.44 8.85
C PRO A 54 -6.03 -4.49 8.75
N GLY A 55 -5.68 -5.07 9.89
CA GLY A 55 -4.54 -6.00 10.02
C GLY A 55 -3.18 -5.33 10.24
N HIS A 56 -3.14 -3.99 10.31
CA HIS A 56 -1.93 -3.18 10.47
C HIS A 56 -2.05 -2.19 11.63
N GLY A 57 -1.01 -1.40 11.86
CA GLY A 57 -0.99 -0.36 12.86
C GLY A 57 -1.01 -0.87 14.30
N LYS A 58 -1.51 -0.04 15.22
CA LYS A 58 -1.54 -0.35 16.66
C LYS A 58 -2.39 -1.57 17.00
N MET A 59 -3.49 -1.79 16.28
CA MET A 59 -4.35 -2.96 16.46
C MET A 59 -3.76 -4.22 15.80
N GLY A 60 -2.96 -4.06 14.75
CA GLY A 60 -2.21 -5.12 14.10
C GLY A 60 -3.04 -6.40 13.92
N LYS A 61 -2.49 -7.51 14.42
CA LYS A 61 -3.11 -8.84 14.32
C LYS A 61 -4.47 -8.97 15.00
N ALA A 62 -4.81 -8.08 15.94
CA ALA A 62 -6.07 -8.13 16.69
C ALA A 62 -7.28 -7.59 15.88
N SER A 63 -7.04 -6.91 14.76
CA SER A 63 -8.11 -6.34 13.93
C SER A 63 -7.86 -6.60 12.43
N PRO A 64 -7.82 -7.87 12.00
CA PRO A 64 -7.73 -8.19 10.58
C PRO A 64 -9.04 -7.81 9.89
N PRO A 65 -9.05 -7.70 8.54
CA PRO A 65 -10.30 -7.60 7.81
C PRO A 65 -11.19 -8.84 8.03
N PRO A 66 -12.53 -8.71 7.93
CA PRO A 66 -13.48 -9.80 8.27
C PRO A 66 -13.34 -11.04 7.37
N ARG A 67 -12.73 -10.88 6.23
CA ARG A 67 -12.34 -11.93 5.27
C ARG A 67 -11.03 -11.52 4.59
N PRO A 68 -10.35 -12.39 3.84
CA PRO A 68 -9.21 -11.96 3.04
C PRO A 68 -9.63 -10.86 2.06
N TRP A 69 -8.97 -9.69 2.15
CA TRP A 69 -9.19 -8.54 1.28
C TRP A 69 -8.16 -8.45 0.17
N GLY A 70 -8.59 -7.96 -0.99
CA GLY A 70 -7.71 -7.48 -2.06
C GLY A 70 -7.61 -5.95 -2.08
N VAL A 71 -6.85 -5.41 -3.01
CA VAL A 71 -6.74 -3.94 -3.20
C VAL A 71 -8.10 -3.28 -3.43
N PRO A 72 -9.06 -3.88 -4.19
CA PRO A 72 -10.39 -3.30 -4.35
C PRO A 72 -11.14 -3.11 -3.03
N ASP A 73 -11.04 -4.06 -2.09
CA ASP A 73 -11.71 -3.92 -0.78
C ASP A 73 -11.13 -2.76 0.03
N TYR A 74 -9.79 -2.64 0.06
CA TYR A 74 -9.10 -1.51 0.71
C TYR A 74 -9.43 -0.18 0.04
N MET A 75 -9.59 -0.16 -1.28
CA MET A 75 -9.99 1.03 -2.04
C MET A 75 -11.41 1.47 -1.69
N GLU A 76 -12.38 0.55 -1.67
CA GLU A 76 -13.77 0.86 -1.29
C GLU A 76 -13.85 1.36 0.16
N MET A 77 -13.12 0.71 1.09
CA MET A 77 -13.01 1.19 2.48
C MET A 77 -12.46 2.63 2.53
N THR A 78 -11.40 2.91 1.75
CA THR A 78 -10.79 4.24 1.69
C THR A 78 -11.76 5.28 1.14
N ALA A 79 -12.49 4.96 0.07
CA ALA A 79 -13.53 5.81 -0.50
C ALA A 79 -14.65 6.14 0.52
N ALA A 80 -15.07 5.11 1.27
CA ALA A 80 -16.08 5.28 2.33
C ALA A 80 -15.57 6.21 3.44
N ILE A 81 -14.31 6.09 3.85
CA ILE A 81 -13.68 6.96 4.86
C ILE A 81 -13.58 8.41 4.37
N ILE A 82 -13.16 8.63 3.12
CA ILE A 82 -13.10 9.97 2.51
C ILE A 82 -14.48 10.65 2.56
N ARG A 83 -15.52 9.92 2.17
CA ARG A 83 -16.90 10.41 2.20
C ARG A 83 -17.40 10.67 3.62
N HIS A 84 -17.16 9.73 4.53
CA HIS A 84 -17.58 9.84 5.94
C HIS A 84 -16.94 11.03 6.64
N LEU A 85 -15.66 11.30 6.37
CA LEU A 85 -14.94 12.42 6.96
C LEU A 85 -15.20 13.77 6.24
N GLY A 86 -15.94 13.77 5.13
CA GLY A 86 -16.18 14.97 4.33
C GLY A 86 -14.88 15.57 3.77
N LEU A 87 -13.94 14.75 3.33
CA LEU A 87 -12.64 15.20 2.80
C LEU A 87 -12.65 15.41 1.28
N ALA A 88 -13.66 14.92 0.58
CA ALA A 88 -13.69 14.93 -0.89
C ALA A 88 -13.88 16.35 -1.51
N PRO A 89 -13.18 16.68 -2.62
CA PRO A 89 -12.01 15.96 -3.11
C PRO A 89 -10.81 16.14 -2.17
N CYS A 90 -10.08 15.06 -1.87
CA CYS A 90 -8.93 15.14 -0.99
C CYS A 90 -7.62 14.83 -1.72
N ASP A 91 -6.52 15.39 -1.22
CA ASP A 91 -5.19 15.00 -1.64
C ASP A 91 -4.81 13.69 -0.93
N ILE A 92 -4.02 12.84 -1.60
CA ILE A 92 -3.60 11.56 -1.04
C ILE A 92 -2.09 11.49 -0.97
N VAL A 93 -1.56 11.17 0.21
CA VAL A 93 -0.15 10.85 0.42
C VAL A 93 -0.06 9.36 0.75
N ALA A 94 0.61 8.59 -0.10
CA ALA A 94 0.58 7.13 0.01
C ALA A 94 1.96 6.51 -0.17
N HIS A 95 2.26 5.48 0.64
CA HIS A 95 3.50 4.73 0.56
C HIS A 95 3.23 3.28 0.16
N SER A 96 4.02 2.76 -0.79
CA SER A 96 4.10 1.33 -1.13
C SER A 96 2.72 0.69 -1.38
N PHE A 97 2.22 -0.14 -0.47
CA PHE A 97 0.88 -0.74 -0.53
C PHE A 97 -0.22 0.32 -0.56
N GLY A 98 -0.12 1.38 0.26
CA GLY A 98 -1.07 2.49 0.23
C GLY A 98 -1.18 3.15 -1.13
N ALA A 99 -0.07 3.20 -1.88
CA ALA A 99 -0.08 3.71 -3.25
C ALA A 99 -0.87 2.82 -4.23
N ARG A 100 -0.88 1.49 -4.04
CA ARG A 100 -1.78 0.61 -4.81
C ARG A 100 -3.25 1.00 -4.61
N VAL A 101 -3.61 1.27 -3.36
CA VAL A 101 -4.97 1.68 -3.00
C VAL A 101 -5.28 3.05 -3.62
N ALA A 102 -4.35 4.01 -3.53
CA ALA A 102 -4.48 5.35 -4.09
C ALA A 102 -4.64 5.34 -5.62
N ILE A 103 -3.81 4.57 -6.34
CA ILE A 103 -3.88 4.44 -7.80
C ILE A 103 -5.24 3.87 -8.23
N LEU A 104 -5.69 2.79 -7.58
CA LEU A 104 -6.98 2.20 -7.90
C LEU A 104 -8.13 3.15 -7.57
N LEU A 105 -8.06 3.85 -6.44
CA LEU A 105 -9.05 4.86 -6.05
C LEU A 105 -9.13 6.00 -7.07
N ALA A 106 -7.99 6.60 -7.44
CA ALA A 106 -7.94 7.72 -8.38
C ALA A 106 -8.40 7.34 -9.79
N SER A 107 -8.17 6.09 -10.21
CA SER A 107 -8.64 5.60 -11.50
C SER A 107 -10.12 5.20 -11.50
N THR A 108 -10.71 4.91 -10.33
CA THR A 108 -12.10 4.44 -10.20
C THR A 108 -13.05 5.57 -9.79
N TYR A 109 -12.62 6.42 -8.86
CA TYR A 109 -13.37 7.55 -8.29
C TYR A 109 -12.56 8.85 -8.41
N PRO A 110 -12.29 9.34 -9.63
CA PRO A 110 -11.45 10.53 -9.82
C PRO A 110 -12.00 11.77 -9.13
N GLU A 111 -13.31 11.85 -8.89
CA GLU A 111 -13.97 12.96 -8.17
C GLU A 111 -13.61 13.01 -6.68
N LEU A 112 -13.11 11.92 -6.10
CA LEU A 112 -12.70 11.88 -4.70
C LEU A 112 -11.26 12.35 -4.48
N VAL A 113 -10.44 12.42 -5.54
CA VAL A 113 -9.00 12.63 -5.45
C VAL A 113 -8.59 13.96 -6.06
N GLY A 114 -7.94 14.79 -5.26
CA GLY A 114 -7.38 16.08 -5.70
C GLY A 114 -6.01 15.90 -6.36
N ARG A 115 -4.97 15.77 -5.54
CA ARG A 115 -3.58 15.52 -5.93
C ARG A 115 -3.08 14.24 -5.26
N MET A 116 -2.06 13.61 -5.82
CA MET A 116 -1.42 12.46 -5.21
C MET A 116 0.08 12.67 -4.99
N VAL A 117 0.57 12.21 -3.85
CA VAL A 117 2.00 12.04 -3.58
C VAL A 117 2.26 10.58 -3.25
N LEU A 118 2.99 9.91 -4.11
CA LEU A 118 3.24 8.48 -4.01
C LEU A 118 4.73 8.23 -3.73
N THR A 119 5.04 7.54 -2.64
CA THR A 119 6.42 7.23 -2.27
C THR A 119 6.69 5.73 -2.36
N GLY A 120 7.76 5.33 -3.04
CA GLY A 120 8.11 3.92 -3.23
C GLY A 120 6.90 3.09 -3.67
N ALA A 121 6.09 3.60 -4.60
CA ALA A 121 4.78 3.09 -4.89
C ALA A 121 4.81 1.66 -5.47
N ALA A 122 3.99 0.78 -4.91
CA ALA A 122 3.71 -0.51 -5.51
C ALA A 122 2.49 -0.40 -6.44
N GLY A 123 2.37 -1.30 -7.41
CA GLY A 123 1.23 -1.31 -8.35
C GLY A 123 1.55 -2.02 -9.64
N ILE A 124 2.79 -1.92 -10.09
CA ILE A 124 3.27 -2.61 -11.29
C ILE A 124 3.87 -3.96 -10.88
N LYS A 125 3.52 -5.02 -11.59
CA LYS A 125 4.16 -6.32 -11.38
C LYS A 125 5.57 -6.34 -11.94
N LYS A 126 6.50 -6.94 -11.17
CA LYS A 126 7.83 -7.25 -11.70
C LYS A 126 7.67 -8.23 -12.87
N PRO A 127 8.39 -8.01 -13.98
CA PRO A 127 8.43 -8.99 -15.05
C PRO A 127 8.81 -10.37 -14.50
N ALA A 128 8.17 -11.43 -15.00
CA ALA A 128 8.57 -12.77 -14.63
C ALA A 128 10.04 -12.96 -15.01
N SER A 129 10.92 -13.13 -14.03
CA SER A 129 12.31 -13.47 -14.32
C SER A 129 12.31 -14.81 -15.07
N GLY A 130 12.85 -14.83 -16.28
CA GLY A 130 12.78 -15.98 -17.20
C GLY A 130 13.35 -17.30 -16.67
N LYS A 131 13.99 -17.29 -15.48
CA LYS A 131 14.48 -18.49 -14.78
C LYS A 131 14.05 -18.41 -13.32
N ALA A 132 12.93 -19.08 -13.00
CA ALA A 132 12.60 -19.31 -11.58
C ALA A 132 13.78 -20.04 -10.91
N SER A 133 14.28 -19.50 -9.78
CA SER A 133 15.35 -20.14 -9.05
C SER A 133 14.96 -21.57 -8.66
N THR A 134 15.94 -22.46 -8.50
CA THR A 134 15.69 -23.83 -8.05
C THR A 134 14.87 -23.86 -6.76
N LYS A 135 15.13 -22.93 -5.83
CA LYS A 135 14.34 -22.75 -4.60
C LYS A 135 12.87 -22.48 -4.88
N THR A 136 12.57 -21.59 -5.84
CA THR A 136 11.18 -21.25 -6.23
C THR A 136 10.48 -22.45 -6.88
N LYS A 137 11.19 -23.22 -7.72
CA LYS A 137 10.63 -24.43 -8.35
C LYS A 137 10.30 -25.48 -7.28
N VAL A 138 11.24 -25.79 -6.38
CA VAL A 138 11.04 -26.73 -5.26
C VAL A 138 9.85 -26.31 -4.40
N TYR A 139 9.77 -25.04 -4.00
CA TYR A 139 8.65 -24.53 -3.22
C TYR A 139 7.31 -24.71 -3.93
N LYS A 140 7.21 -24.37 -5.23
CA LYS A 140 5.98 -24.51 -6.02
C LYS A 140 5.55 -25.98 -6.13
N THR A 141 6.50 -26.90 -6.35
CA THR A 141 6.22 -28.33 -6.47
C THR A 141 5.70 -28.90 -5.14
N LEU A 142 6.39 -28.63 -4.03
CA LEU A 142 5.98 -29.10 -2.71
C LEU A 142 4.63 -28.52 -2.28
N ARG A 143 4.40 -27.22 -2.53
CA ARG A 143 3.11 -26.57 -2.29
C ARG A 143 2.00 -27.20 -3.13
N GLY A 144 2.28 -27.52 -4.39
CA GLY A 144 1.32 -28.20 -5.29
C GLY A 144 0.93 -29.57 -4.77
N ALA A 145 1.92 -30.38 -4.34
CA ALA A 145 1.67 -31.69 -3.74
C ALA A 145 0.80 -31.58 -2.46
N MET A 146 1.10 -30.62 -1.57
CA MET A 146 0.30 -30.41 -0.36
C MET A 146 -1.13 -29.96 -0.65
N ASN A 147 -1.33 -29.08 -1.65
CA ASN A 147 -2.67 -28.69 -2.07
C ASN A 147 -3.47 -29.86 -2.64
N LEU A 148 -2.81 -30.80 -3.32
CA LEU A 148 -3.45 -32.03 -3.82
C LEU A 148 -3.83 -32.96 -2.67
N MET A 149 -2.92 -33.17 -1.71
CA MET A 149 -3.19 -34.00 -0.52
C MET A 149 -4.33 -33.43 0.33
N GLU A 150 -4.43 -32.10 0.47
CA GLU A 150 -5.52 -31.41 1.19
C GLU A 150 -6.89 -31.67 0.55
N LYS A 151 -6.96 -31.69 -0.80
CA LYS A 151 -8.18 -31.97 -1.54
C LYS A 151 -8.71 -33.40 -1.36
N THR A 152 -7.84 -34.33 -1.04
CA THR A 152 -8.23 -35.74 -0.86
C THR A 152 -8.82 -36.02 0.52
N HIS A 153 -8.68 -35.10 1.49
CA HIS A 153 -9.07 -35.25 2.90
C HIS A 153 -8.54 -36.52 3.62
N LEU A 154 -7.62 -37.26 2.99
CA LEU A 154 -7.10 -38.53 3.50
C LEU A 154 -5.98 -38.37 4.54
N PHE A 155 -5.39 -37.19 4.65
CA PHE A 155 -4.18 -36.95 5.42
C PHE A 155 -4.39 -36.04 6.63
N GLY A 156 -5.63 -35.75 7.02
CA GLY A 156 -5.97 -34.88 8.16
C GLY A 156 -5.22 -33.53 8.11
N ASP A 157 -4.57 -33.13 9.22
CA ASP A 157 -3.85 -31.84 9.34
C ASP A 157 -2.43 -31.86 8.77
N LEU A 158 -1.94 -33.00 8.25
CA LEU A 158 -0.56 -33.16 7.77
C LEU A 158 -0.20 -32.17 6.65
N PRO A 159 -1.07 -31.94 5.63
CA PRO A 159 -0.81 -30.94 4.59
C PRO A 159 -0.70 -29.52 5.14
N GLY A 160 -1.50 -29.17 6.14
CA GLY A 160 -1.46 -27.86 6.81
C GLY A 160 -0.13 -27.62 7.54
N LYS A 161 0.32 -28.60 8.32
CA LYS A 161 1.62 -28.56 9.03
C LYS A 161 2.80 -28.48 8.04
N GLY A 162 2.73 -29.24 6.96
CA GLY A 162 3.75 -29.21 5.91
C GLY A 162 3.80 -27.88 5.18
N ARG A 163 2.65 -27.24 4.92
CA ARG A 163 2.58 -25.91 4.32
C ARG A 163 3.22 -24.86 5.24
N GLU A 164 2.94 -24.91 6.54
CA GLU A 164 3.55 -24.01 7.51
C GLU A 164 5.08 -24.20 7.57
N ALA A 165 5.56 -25.43 7.58
CA ALA A 165 6.99 -25.73 7.51
C ALA A 165 7.64 -25.15 6.22
N LEU A 166 6.97 -25.23 5.08
CA LEU A 166 7.44 -24.60 3.84
C LEU A 166 7.48 -23.08 3.95
N ILE A 167 6.47 -22.47 4.55
CA ILE A 167 6.43 -21.02 4.76
C ILE A 167 7.59 -20.60 5.68
N GLN A 168 7.84 -21.33 6.77
CA GLN A 168 8.95 -21.07 7.68
C GLN A 168 10.31 -21.19 6.99
N LYS A 169 10.47 -22.14 6.06
CA LYS A 169 11.73 -22.38 5.35
C LYS A 169 12.00 -21.41 4.21
N PHE A 170 10.97 -21.02 3.45
CA PHE A 170 11.10 -20.30 2.17
C PHE A 170 10.47 -18.92 2.17
N GLY A 171 9.59 -18.59 3.13
CA GLY A 171 8.93 -17.30 3.23
C GLY A 171 9.88 -16.19 3.65
N SER A 172 9.61 -14.96 3.20
CA SER A 172 10.28 -13.78 3.76
C SER A 172 9.95 -13.61 5.26
N PRO A 173 10.79 -12.92 6.04
CA PRO A 173 10.50 -12.67 7.46
C PRO A 173 9.10 -12.10 7.68
N ASP A 174 8.72 -11.09 6.87
CA ASP A 174 7.41 -10.43 6.96
C ASP A 174 6.26 -11.39 6.67
N TYR A 175 6.39 -12.22 5.62
CA TYR A 175 5.37 -13.20 5.26
C TYR A 175 5.20 -14.27 6.34
N ARG A 176 6.31 -14.71 6.98
CA ARG A 176 6.27 -15.67 8.09
C ARG A 176 5.54 -15.12 9.32
N ALA A 177 5.68 -13.81 9.58
CA ALA A 177 5.06 -13.15 10.73
C ALA A 177 3.54 -12.97 10.57
N LEU A 178 2.97 -13.11 9.36
CA LEU A 178 1.54 -12.95 9.10
C LEU A 178 0.72 -14.13 9.63
N THR A 179 -0.49 -13.85 10.09
CA THR A 179 -1.52 -14.88 10.34
C THR A 179 -1.92 -15.55 9.02
N PRO A 180 -2.50 -16.77 9.06
CA PRO A 180 -2.98 -17.44 7.84
C PRO A 180 -3.96 -16.58 7.02
N GLU A 181 -4.85 -15.84 7.68
CA GLU A 181 -5.82 -14.92 7.05
C GLU A 181 -5.12 -13.77 6.35
N MET A 182 -4.17 -13.13 7.06
CA MET A 182 -3.40 -12.03 6.49
C MET A 182 -2.46 -12.46 5.36
N ARG A 183 -1.99 -13.72 5.35
CA ARG A 183 -1.25 -14.27 4.20
C ARG A 183 -2.14 -14.40 2.97
N LYS A 184 -3.43 -14.76 3.14
CA LYS A 184 -4.39 -14.79 2.03
C LYS A 184 -4.61 -13.37 1.48
N THR A 185 -4.82 -12.40 2.37
CA THR A 185 -4.93 -10.98 2.04
C THR A 185 -3.68 -10.48 1.31
N PHE A 186 -2.49 -10.75 1.83
CA PHE A 186 -1.23 -10.35 1.19
C PHE A 186 -1.10 -10.89 -0.23
N ASN A 187 -1.41 -12.18 -0.43
CA ASN A 187 -1.35 -12.81 -1.74
C ASN A 187 -2.33 -12.17 -2.73
N GLN A 188 -3.54 -11.78 -2.30
CA GLN A 188 -4.50 -11.05 -3.14
C GLN A 188 -3.98 -9.67 -3.50
N VAL A 189 -3.44 -8.94 -2.51
CA VAL A 189 -2.89 -7.59 -2.70
C VAL A 189 -1.75 -7.57 -3.72
N ILE A 190 -0.76 -8.47 -3.59
CA ILE A 190 0.39 -8.49 -4.50
C ILE A 190 0.07 -9.10 -5.87
N SER A 191 -1.05 -9.81 -6.01
CA SER A 191 -1.45 -10.43 -7.28
C SER A 191 -2.05 -9.44 -8.28
N LEU A 192 -2.55 -8.30 -7.82
CA LEU A 192 -3.16 -7.30 -8.69
C LEU A 192 -2.09 -6.47 -9.41
N ASP A 193 -2.16 -6.40 -10.73
CA ASP A 193 -1.42 -5.48 -11.57
C ASP A 193 -2.29 -4.26 -11.87
N LEU A 194 -1.75 -3.07 -11.66
CA LEU A 194 -2.45 -1.82 -11.87
C LEU A 194 -1.87 -1.02 -13.06
N THR A 195 -1.01 -1.63 -13.86
CA THR A 195 -0.36 -0.95 -14.98
C THR A 195 -1.39 -0.30 -15.90
N ASP A 196 -2.47 -1.01 -16.25
CA ASP A 196 -3.53 -0.49 -17.12
C ASP A 196 -4.37 0.64 -16.47
N LYS A 197 -4.27 0.80 -15.14
CA LYS A 197 -4.98 1.85 -14.41
C LYS A 197 -4.22 3.18 -14.38
N LEU A 198 -2.92 3.17 -14.61
CA LEU A 198 -2.08 4.36 -14.51
C LEU A 198 -2.52 5.46 -15.48
N ALA A 199 -2.83 5.11 -16.73
CA ALA A 199 -3.30 6.06 -17.74
C ALA A 199 -4.69 6.67 -17.44
N MET A 200 -5.44 6.09 -16.49
CA MET A 200 -6.76 6.57 -16.07
C MET A 200 -6.67 7.56 -14.89
N VAL A 201 -5.51 7.72 -14.27
CA VAL A 201 -5.29 8.65 -13.16
C VAL A 201 -5.30 10.07 -13.70
N LYS A 202 -6.26 10.88 -13.25
CA LYS A 202 -6.41 12.29 -13.66
C LYS A 202 -5.78 13.27 -12.67
N ALA A 203 -5.52 12.80 -11.45
CA ALA A 203 -4.95 13.59 -10.38
C ALA A 203 -3.50 13.96 -10.68
N PRO A 204 -3.08 15.24 -10.56
CA PRO A 204 -1.66 15.59 -10.59
C PRO A 204 -0.89 14.76 -9.55
N THR A 205 0.18 14.12 -9.98
CA THR A 205 0.86 13.10 -9.17
C THR A 205 2.34 13.41 -9.02
N LEU A 206 2.79 13.54 -7.78
CA LEU A 206 4.21 13.56 -7.44
C LEU A 206 4.66 12.17 -7.02
N LEU A 207 5.69 11.65 -7.68
CA LEU A 207 6.35 10.41 -7.35
C LEU A 207 7.65 10.73 -6.62
N PHE A 208 7.87 10.10 -5.44
CA PHE A 208 9.09 10.28 -4.68
C PHE A 208 9.74 8.92 -4.42
N TRP A 209 11.01 8.76 -4.84
CA TRP A 209 11.63 7.45 -4.90
C TRP A 209 13.07 7.43 -4.43
N GLY A 210 13.46 6.37 -3.73
CA GLY A 210 14.86 6.08 -3.46
C GLY A 210 15.53 5.37 -4.64
N GLU A 211 16.73 5.78 -4.99
CA GLU A 211 17.52 5.18 -6.07
C GLU A 211 17.84 3.70 -5.78
N ASP A 212 18.09 3.39 -4.50
CA ASP A 212 18.47 2.05 -4.02
C ASP A 212 17.25 1.21 -3.55
N ASP A 213 16.02 1.60 -3.91
CA ASP A 213 14.82 0.85 -3.53
C ASP A 213 14.79 -0.54 -4.20
N THR A 214 14.95 -1.58 -3.38
CA THR A 214 14.91 -2.99 -3.83
C THR A 214 13.52 -3.61 -3.79
N GLU A 215 12.60 -3.04 -2.99
CA GLU A 215 11.22 -3.54 -2.87
C GLU A 215 10.39 -3.12 -4.08
N THR A 216 10.37 -1.83 -4.38
CA THR A 216 9.80 -1.23 -5.59
C THR A 216 10.88 -0.50 -6.37
N PRO A 217 11.70 -1.21 -7.18
CA PRO A 217 12.84 -0.62 -7.86
C PRO A 217 12.50 0.62 -8.68
N LEU A 218 13.41 1.57 -8.77
CA LEU A 218 13.24 2.88 -9.41
C LEU A 218 12.61 2.82 -10.82
N TRP A 219 12.84 1.71 -11.59
CA TRP A 219 12.20 1.54 -12.88
C TRP A 219 10.67 1.55 -12.82
N MET A 220 10.06 1.17 -11.65
CA MET A 220 8.61 1.27 -11.46
C MET A 220 8.18 2.73 -11.36
N GLY A 221 8.93 3.57 -10.65
CA GLY A 221 8.68 5.01 -10.58
C GLY A 221 8.76 5.67 -11.95
N LYS A 222 9.81 5.37 -12.73
CA LYS A 222 9.95 5.83 -14.11
C LYS A 222 8.79 5.39 -15.00
N LYS A 223 8.33 4.14 -14.83
CA LYS A 223 7.18 3.62 -15.58
C LYS A 223 5.87 4.30 -15.17
N MET A 224 5.69 4.62 -13.88
CA MET A 224 4.52 5.38 -13.43
C MET A 224 4.53 6.82 -13.97
N GLU A 225 5.69 7.49 -13.97
CA GLU A 225 5.86 8.81 -14.57
C GLU A 225 5.53 8.83 -16.07
N GLU A 226 5.95 7.79 -16.81
CA GLU A 226 5.63 7.64 -18.24
C GLU A 226 4.13 7.45 -18.50
N MET A 227 3.43 6.73 -17.61
CA MET A 227 2.06 6.27 -17.88
C MET A 227 0.97 7.14 -17.24
N ILE A 228 1.26 7.83 -16.16
CA ILE A 228 0.31 8.76 -15.52
C ILE A 228 0.38 10.09 -16.27
N PRO A 229 -0.75 10.61 -16.82
CA PRO A 229 -0.74 11.78 -17.70
C PRO A 229 -0.13 13.05 -17.11
N ASP A 230 -0.29 13.29 -15.81
CA ASP A 230 0.26 14.44 -15.11
C ASP A 230 1.06 13.96 -13.88
N ALA A 231 2.27 13.47 -14.14
CA ALA A 231 3.16 12.96 -13.11
C ALA A 231 4.58 13.54 -13.24
N ALA A 232 5.23 13.72 -12.09
CA ALA A 232 6.64 14.07 -12.02
C ALA A 232 7.35 13.19 -10.99
N LEU A 233 8.55 12.71 -11.32
CA LEU A 233 9.36 11.84 -10.47
C LEU A 233 10.53 12.60 -9.84
N VAL A 234 10.61 12.57 -8.52
CA VAL A 234 11.78 12.97 -7.74
C VAL A 234 12.50 11.73 -7.25
N CYS A 235 13.75 11.57 -7.64
CA CYS A 235 14.61 10.47 -7.23
C CYS A 235 15.67 10.96 -6.23
N GLU A 236 15.81 10.23 -5.10
CA GLU A 236 16.78 10.52 -4.05
C GLU A 236 17.90 9.48 -4.07
N SER A 237 19.12 9.95 -4.31
CA SER A 237 20.29 9.08 -4.28
C SER A 237 20.65 8.63 -2.87
N GLY A 238 21.16 7.41 -2.76
CA GLY A 238 21.58 6.79 -1.50
C GLY A 238 20.44 6.61 -0.51
N THR A 239 19.22 6.38 -1.00
CA THR A 239 18.04 6.05 -0.18
C THR A 239 17.31 4.84 -0.71
N GLY A 240 16.66 4.09 0.20
CA GLY A 240 15.93 2.87 -0.10
C GLY A 240 14.42 3.07 -0.21
N HIS A 241 13.69 2.03 0.20
CA HIS A 241 12.22 1.99 0.11
C HIS A 241 11.52 3.08 0.94
N PHE A 242 12.15 3.55 2.02
CA PHE A 242 11.61 4.58 2.90
C PHE A 242 12.28 5.95 2.68
N ALA A 243 12.58 6.31 1.44
CA ALA A 243 13.24 7.57 1.07
C ALA A 243 12.59 8.80 1.73
N TYR A 244 11.25 8.80 1.88
CA TYR A 244 10.50 9.87 2.54
C TYR A 244 10.81 10.02 4.05
N LEU A 245 11.30 8.95 4.73
CA LEU A 245 11.80 9.00 6.10
C LEU A 245 13.28 9.30 6.15
N GLU A 246 14.06 8.72 5.23
CA GLU A 246 15.52 8.90 5.15
C GLU A 246 15.90 10.33 4.77
N ARG A 247 15.02 11.06 4.08
CA ARG A 247 15.14 12.47 3.67
C ARG A 247 13.93 13.29 4.11
N ALA A 248 13.47 13.10 5.36
CA ALA A 248 12.21 13.64 5.85
C ALA A 248 12.08 15.17 5.67
N ASP A 249 13.09 15.94 5.99
CA ASP A 249 13.07 17.40 5.87
C ASP A 249 12.92 17.87 4.41
N LYS A 250 13.65 17.24 3.50
CA LYS A 250 13.53 17.53 2.07
C LYS A 250 12.17 17.11 1.54
N PHE A 251 11.74 15.90 1.88
CA PHE A 251 10.45 15.39 1.46
C PHE A 251 9.30 16.26 1.96
N ASN A 252 9.28 16.66 3.24
CA ASN A 252 8.25 17.51 3.83
C ASN A 252 8.16 18.90 3.14
N ARG A 253 9.30 19.49 2.73
CA ARG A 253 9.30 20.75 1.94
C ARG A 253 8.68 20.54 0.56
N ILE A 254 9.07 19.49 -0.15
CA ILE A 254 8.53 19.16 -1.47
C ILE A 254 7.02 18.86 -1.36
N LEU A 255 6.61 18.06 -0.38
CA LEU A 255 5.23 17.72 -0.09
C LEU A 255 4.38 18.98 0.15
N LEU A 256 4.85 19.87 1.01
CA LEU A 256 4.16 21.12 1.33
C LEU A 256 4.03 22.00 0.08
N SER A 257 5.12 22.23 -0.66
CA SER A 257 5.10 23.02 -1.90
C SER A 257 4.12 22.42 -2.91
N PHE A 258 4.21 21.12 -3.21
CA PHE A 258 3.34 20.47 -4.19
C PHE A 258 1.86 20.54 -3.82
N LEU A 259 1.51 20.39 -2.54
CA LEU A 259 0.11 20.40 -2.10
C LEU A 259 -0.45 21.81 -1.86
N THR A 260 0.39 22.83 -1.61
CA THR A 260 -0.08 24.21 -1.29
C THR A 260 0.16 25.23 -2.39
N GLU A 261 1.20 25.08 -3.20
CA GLU A 261 1.57 26.00 -4.26
C GLU A 261 1.02 25.57 -5.61
N GLY A 262 0.70 26.52 -6.48
CA GLY A 262 0.32 26.25 -7.87
C GLY A 262 -1.19 26.13 -8.12
N ARG A 263 -1.96 27.06 -7.58
CA ARG A 263 -3.29 27.46 -8.10
C ARG A 263 -3.41 28.97 -8.12
#